data_e1e5097b00ef227903ef13d30adc49db
#
_entry.id   e1e5097b00ef227903ef13d30adc49db
#
_cell.length_a   1.000
_cell.length_b   1.000
_cell.length_c   1.000
_cell.angle_alpha   90.00
_cell.angle_beta   90.00
_cell.angle_gamma   90.00
#
_symmetry.space_group_name_H-M   'P 1'
#
loop_
_entity.id
_entity.type
_entity.pdbx_description
1 polymer ?
#
loop_
_entity_poly.entity_id
_entity_poly.type
_entity_poly.pdbx_seq_one_letter_code
_entity_poly.pdbx_strand_id
1 'polypeptide(L)'
;AHPRKATTARTGARPRRLAAALAGATALTLALGACSMDTTAPADARADALAEGRTVSPSGATEPVDCEKEKCIALTFDAGPGRDTPELLDTLKRERVPATFFLLGRKHIDRYPKVVKRLHDEGHEVANHTWTHRRLDQLKRDGIREELERTQVAIEKITGERPTLMRPPQGRINDDVTAVSKELGLAQILWSATAKDYSTNDSALIEKRILKQASRDGVILLHDIYDGTVPAVPGIIEKLKGRGYTFVTVSQLLAPAKARPGTVYRP
;
A
#
# COMPACT_ATOMS: atom_id res chain seq x y z
N ALA A 1 -70.31 64.78 25.63
CA ALA A 1 -71.63 64.18 25.73
C ALA A 1 -71.51 62.67 25.78
N HIS A 2 -71.89 62.15 26.85
CA HIS A 2 -72.08 60.71 27.18
C HIS A 2 -73.31 60.14 26.50
N PRO A 3 -73.68 58.93 26.72
CA PRO A 3 -73.14 57.57 26.53
C PRO A 3 -74.16 56.68 25.80
N ARG A 4 -73.88 55.41 25.58
CA ARG A 4 -74.85 54.34 25.91
C ARG A 4 -74.21 52.92 25.78
N LYS A 5 -74.59 52.15 26.77
CA LYS A 5 -74.41 50.74 27.04
C LYS A 5 -75.31 49.90 26.09
N ALA A 6 -74.90 48.69 25.89
CA ALA A 6 -75.66 47.43 26.06
C ALA A 6 -75.00 46.37 25.18
N THR A 7 -74.78 45.14 25.43
CA THR A 7 -75.41 44.12 26.21
C THR A 7 -75.02 42.80 25.56
N THR A 8 -74.57 41.88 26.31
CA THR A 8 -74.22 40.48 26.14
C THR A 8 -75.09 39.70 25.15
N ALA A 9 -74.40 38.78 24.36
CA ALA A 9 -74.96 37.47 24.08
C ALA A 9 -73.82 36.41 23.94
N ARG A 10 -73.88 35.44 24.88
CA ARG A 10 -73.07 34.15 24.82
C ARG A 10 -73.73 33.28 23.77
N THR A 11 -72.90 32.74 22.85
CA THR A 11 -73.24 31.52 22.20
C THR A 11 -71.97 30.68 22.06
N GLY A 12 -72.08 29.46 22.57
CA GLY A 12 -71.00 28.49 22.61
C GLY A 12 -70.71 27.91 21.23
N ALA A 13 -69.44 27.70 20.96
CA ALA A 13 -68.99 26.92 19.82
C ALA A 13 -67.98 25.89 20.30
N ARG A 14 -68.28 24.65 19.95
CA ARG A 14 -67.51 23.43 20.23
C ARG A 14 -66.11 23.49 19.58
N PRO A 15 -65.10 22.86 20.19
CA PRO A 15 -63.77 22.78 19.58
C PRO A 15 -63.77 21.76 18.42
N ARG A 16 -63.45 22.21 17.23
CA ARG A 16 -63.08 21.34 16.11
C ARG A 16 -61.66 20.84 16.35
N ARG A 17 -61.53 19.50 16.44
CA ARG A 17 -60.26 18.79 16.42
C ARG A 17 -59.64 18.98 15.04
N LEU A 18 -58.54 19.71 14.94
CA LEU A 18 -57.65 19.71 13.80
C LEU A 18 -56.74 18.43 13.88
N ALA A 19 -56.95 17.54 12.94
CA ALA A 19 -56.03 16.46 12.70
C ALA A 19 -54.77 17.05 12.03
N ALA A 20 -53.65 17.00 12.70
CA ALA A 20 -52.34 17.31 12.11
C ALA A 20 -51.91 16.15 11.21
N ALA A 21 -51.91 16.36 9.92
CA ALA A 21 -51.31 15.48 8.96
C ALA A 21 -49.77 15.66 9.03
N LEU A 22 -49.06 14.69 9.59
CA LEU A 22 -47.60 14.60 9.46
C LEU A 22 -47.28 14.24 7.99
N ALA A 23 -46.86 15.23 7.22
CA ALA A 23 -46.17 15.03 5.95
C ALA A 23 -44.75 14.56 6.23
N GLY A 24 -44.51 13.26 6.11
CA GLY A 24 -43.16 12.66 6.15
C GLY A 24 -42.38 13.10 4.89
N ALA A 25 -41.45 14.03 5.07
CA ALA A 25 -40.45 14.35 4.06
C ALA A 25 -39.38 13.25 4.12
N THR A 26 -39.48 12.23 3.27
CA THR A 26 -38.37 11.30 3.00
C THR A 26 -37.30 12.06 2.22
N ALA A 27 -36.28 12.52 2.96
CA ALA A 27 -35.04 13.01 2.33
C ALA A 27 -34.31 11.83 1.70
N LEU A 28 -34.44 11.72 0.37
CA LEU A 28 -33.65 10.81 -0.44
C LEU A 28 -32.23 11.39 -0.51
N THR A 29 -31.34 10.97 0.39
CA THR A 29 -29.90 11.27 0.30
C THR A 29 -29.34 10.48 -0.88
N LEU A 30 -29.19 11.15 -2.02
CA LEU A 30 -28.35 10.69 -3.11
C LEU A 30 -26.91 10.67 -2.55
N ALA A 31 -26.44 9.50 -2.14
CA ALA A 31 -25.02 9.26 -1.95
C ALA A 31 -24.37 9.36 -3.33
N LEU A 32 -23.73 10.48 -3.62
CA LEU A 32 -22.76 10.61 -4.69
C LEU A 32 -21.59 9.68 -4.33
N GLY A 33 -21.65 8.45 -4.81
CA GLY A 33 -20.55 7.50 -4.74
C GLY A 33 -19.41 8.06 -5.58
N ALA A 34 -18.53 8.85 -4.97
CA ALA A 34 -17.18 8.98 -5.49
C ALA A 34 -16.60 7.57 -5.50
N CYS A 35 -16.24 7.04 -6.66
CA CYS A 35 -15.44 5.82 -6.79
C CYS A 35 -14.06 6.13 -6.20
N SER A 36 -13.95 6.16 -4.88
CA SER A 36 -12.67 6.02 -4.22
C SER A 36 -12.33 4.54 -4.28
N MET A 37 -11.24 4.19 -4.93
CA MET A 37 -10.76 2.82 -4.85
C MET A 37 -10.52 2.47 -3.38
N ASP A 38 -11.18 1.43 -2.91
CA ASP A 38 -11.02 0.97 -1.54
C ASP A 38 -9.58 0.49 -1.33
N THR A 39 -8.90 1.12 -0.39
CA THR A 39 -7.55 0.75 0.01
C THR A 39 -7.58 0.23 1.44
N THR A 40 -6.77 -0.77 1.73
CA THR A 40 -6.63 -1.35 3.07
C THR A 40 -5.28 -0.94 3.66
N ALA A 41 -5.27 -0.37 4.86
CA ALA A 41 -4.01 -0.14 5.55
C ALA A 41 -3.42 -1.45 6.08
N PRO A 42 -2.09 -1.61 6.15
CA PRO A 42 -1.47 -2.82 6.71
C PRO A 42 -1.93 -3.15 8.13
N ALA A 43 -2.11 -2.14 8.98
CA ALA A 43 -2.62 -2.32 10.33
C ALA A 43 -4.05 -2.87 10.36
N ASP A 44 -4.94 -2.37 9.48
CA ASP A 44 -6.31 -2.85 9.38
C ASP A 44 -6.36 -4.31 8.91
N ALA A 45 -5.53 -4.67 7.90
CA ALA A 45 -5.43 -6.05 7.44
C ALA A 45 -4.98 -7.00 8.54
N ARG A 46 -4.03 -6.58 9.40
CA ARG A 46 -3.61 -7.35 10.58
C ARG A 46 -4.74 -7.50 11.59
N ALA A 47 -5.40 -6.39 11.93
CA ALA A 47 -6.48 -6.39 12.91
C ALA A 47 -7.61 -7.34 12.49
N ASP A 48 -8.02 -7.32 11.22
CA ASP A 48 -9.01 -8.23 10.66
C ASP A 48 -8.57 -9.69 10.80
N ALA A 49 -7.30 -10.00 10.46
CA ALA A 49 -6.78 -11.35 10.54
C ALA A 49 -6.70 -11.88 11.99
N LEU A 50 -6.33 -11.02 12.94
CA LEU A 50 -6.31 -11.34 14.36
C LEU A 50 -7.73 -11.59 14.90
N ALA A 51 -8.70 -10.78 14.48
CA ALA A 51 -10.12 -10.96 14.83
C ALA A 51 -10.68 -12.30 14.30
N GLU A 52 -10.14 -12.79 13.17
CA GLU A 52 -10.42 -14.11 12.61
C GLU A 52 -9.67 -15.27 13.32
N GLY A 53 -8.89 -14.98 14.37
CA GLY A 53 -8.11 -15.96 15.12
C GLY A 53 -6.83 -16.43 14.45
N ARG A 54 -6.34 -15.71 13.45
CA ARG A 54 -5.06 -16.02 12.81
C ARG A 54 -3.90 -15.58 13.70
N THR A 55 -2.84 -16.37 13.74
CA THR A 55 -1.62 -16.07 14.49
C THR A 55 -0.44 -15.89 13.55
N VAL A 56 0.54 -15.11 13.99
CA VAL A 56 1.82 -14.97 13.25
C VAL A 56 2.53 -16.31 13.31
N SER A 57 2.72 -16.96 12.16
CA SER A 57 3.48 -18.19 12.05
C SER A 57 4.87 -17.91 11.47
N PRO A 58 5.90 -18.66 11.88
CA PRO A 58 7.21 -18.57 11.25
C PRO A 58 7.06 -18.88 9.75
N SER A 59 7.43 -17.95 8.90
CA SER A 59 7.48 -18.17 7.44
C SER A 59 8.87 -17.73 6.98
N GLY A 60 9.70 -18.71 6.60
CA GLY A 60 11.03 -18.46 6.09
C GLY A 60 12.14 -18.43 7.17
N ALA A 61 13.34 -18.01 6.74
CA ALA A 61 14.58 -18.06 7.54
C ALA A 61 14.71 -16.98 8.63
N THR A 62 13.71 -16.11 8.79
CA THR A 62 13.72 -15.03 9.80
C THR A 62 12.68 -15.28 10.88
N GLU A 63 13.05 -14.96 12.13
CA GLU A 63 12.13 -14.97 13.28
C GLU A 63 10.88 -14.09 12.95
N PRO A 64 9.68 -14.57 13.31
CA PRO A 64 8.47 -13.81 13.08
C PRO A 64 8.46 -12.53 13.91
N VAL A 65 8.25 -11.40 13.25
CA VAL A 65 8.11 -10.08 13.89
C VAL A 65 6.63 -9.80 14.14
N ASP A 66 6.30 -9.46 15.39
CA ASP A 66 4.95 -9.06 15.79
C ASP A 66 4.79 -7.53 15.66
N CYS A 67 4.27 -7.08 14.52
CA CYS A 67 4.07 -5.66 14.24
C CYS A 67 2.95 -4.98 15.07
N GLU A 68 2.17 -5.75 15.86
CA GLU A 68 1.28 -5.17 16.87
C GLU A 68 2.09 -4.63 18.08
N LYS A 69 3.22 -5.27 18.39
CA LYS A 69 4.11 -4.86 19.48
C LYS A 69 5.25 -3.98 18.99
N GLU A 70 5.84 -4.35 17.85
CA GLU A 70 6.98 -3.67 17.28
C GLU A 70 6.56 -2.45 16.44
N LYS A 71 7.43 -1.47 16.33
CA LYS A 71 7.24 -0.31 15.45
C LYS A 71 7.76 -0.66 14.06
N CYS A 72 6.99 -1.46 13.32
CA CYS A 72 7.38 -1.95 12.00
C CYS A 72 7.39 -0.87 10.92
N ILE A 73 8.30 -1.06 9.95
CA ILE A 73 8.35 -0.30 8.70
C ILE A 73 8.92 -1.19 7.59
N ALA A 74 8.33 -1.14 6.39
CA ALA A 74 8.86 -1.87 5.24
C ALA A 74 9.76 -0.97 4.38
N LEU A 75 11.00 -1.43 4.15
CA LEU A 75 11.90 -0.80 3.18
C LEU A 75 11.72 -1.47 1.83
N THR A 76 11.38 -0.69 0.80
CA THR A 76 11.08 -1.26 -0.52
C THR A 76 11.83 -0.54 -1.64
N PHE A 77 12.20 -1.30 -2.68
CA PHE A 77 12.93 -0.80 -3.83
C PHE A 77 12.21 -1.18 -5.12
N ASP A 78 12.00 -0.20 -6.01
CA ASP A 78 11.33 -0.37 -7.28
C ASP A 78 12.29 -0.31 -8.47
N ALA A 79 11.86 -0.91 -9.59
CA ALA A 79 12.48 -0.85 -10.90
C ALA A 79 13.89 -1.46 -11.01
N GLY A 80 14.40 -2.12 -9.97
CA GLY A 80 15.63 -2.90 -10.00
C GLY A 80 15.47 -4.31 -10.63
N PRO A 81 16.53 -5.15 -10.53
CA PRO A 81 17.83 -4.79 -9.99
C PRO A 81 18.65 -3.94 -10.94
N GLY A 82 19.56 -3.14 -10.39
CA GLY A 82 20.50 -2.32 -11.12
C GLY A 82 21.96 -2.68 -10.90
N ARG A 83 22.86 -1.83 -11.39
CA ARG A 83 24.31 -1.97 -11.24
C ARG A 83 24.72 -1.97 -9.76
N ASP A 84 24.09 -1.13 -8.94
CA ASP A 84 24.47 -0.87 -7.56
C ASP A 84 23.67 -1.73 -6.56
N THR A 85 22.72 -2.55 -7.03
CA THR A 85 21.97 -3.49 -6.18
C THR A 85 22.87 -4.46 -5.39
N PRO A 86 23.99 -4.99 -5.93
CA PRO A 86 24.89 -5.83 -5.12
C PRO A 86 25.46 -5.13 -3.89
N GLU A 87 25.84 -3.85 -3.97
CA GLU A 87 26.32 -3.04 -2.84
C GLU A 87 25.20 -2.78 -1.81
N LEU A 88 23.98 -2.52 -2.31
CA LEU A 88 22.81 -2.43 -1.45
C LEU A 88 22.59 -3.71 -0.65
N LEU A 89 22.70 -4.89 -1.29
CA LEU A 89 22.55 -6.18 -0.63
C LEU A 89 23.63 -6.41 0.46
N ASP A 90 24.88 -6.02 0.19
CA ASP A 90 25.95 -6.09 1.19
C ASP A 90 25.62 -5.22 2.42
N THR A 91 25.03 -4.05 2.19
CA THR A 91 24.56 -3.15 3.25
C THR A 91 23.40 -3.76 4.03
N LEU A 92 22.35 -4.25 3.37
CA LEU A 92 21.18 -4.87 4.01
C LEU A 92 21.60 -6.09 4.85
N LYS A 93 22.51 -6.92 4.34
CA LYS A 93 23.06 -8.08 5.03
C LYS A 93 23.84 -7.68 6.29
N ARG A 94 24.75 -6.72 6.18
CA ARG A 94 25.51 -6.18 7.31
C ARG A 94 24.60 -5.63 8.40
N GLU A 95 23.56 -4.92 7.98
CA GLU A 95 22.58 -4.32 8.88
C GLU A 95 21.50 -5.31 9.36
N ARG A 96 21.43 -6.52 8.82
CA ARG A 96 20.38 -7.52 9.07
C ARG A 96 18.98 -6.96 8.85
N VAL A 97 18.79 -6.27 7.73
CA VAL A 97 17.53 -5.62 7.34
C VAL A 97 16.93 -6.37 6.17
N PRO A 98 15.76 -7.01 6.33
CA PRO A 98 15.00 -7.52 5.20
C PRO A 98 14.37 -6.37 4.43
N ALA A 99 14.15 -6.56 3.14
CA ALA A 99 13.51 -5.58 2.26
C ALA A 99 12.63 -6.27 1.23
N THR A 100 11.76 -5.50 0.57
CA THR A 100 10.94 -5.98 -0.55
C THR A 100 11.37 -5.28 -1.83
N PHE A 101 11.63 -6.07 -2.88
CA PHE A 101 12.09 -5.57 -4.19
C PHE A 101 11.01 -5.80 -5.24
N PHE A 102 10.45 -4.73 -5.77
CA PHE A 102 9.51 -4.76 -6.89
C PHE A 102 10.29 -4.69 -8.20
N LEU A 103 10.54 -5.84 -8.79
CA LEU A 103 11.48 -6.00 -9.90
C LEU A 103 10.83 -5.70 -11.26
N LEU A 104 11.58 -4.99 -12.09
CA LEU A 104 11.24 -4.71 -13.47
C LEU A 104 11.82 -5.81 -14.40
N GLY A 105 11.00 -6.31 -15.32
CA GLY A 105 11.39 -7.45 -16.16
C GLY A 105 12.48 -7.10 -17.17
N ARG A 106 12.10 -6.37 -18.20
CA ARG A 106 12.97 -6.01 -19.33
C ARG A 106 14.14 -5.13 -18.90
N LYS A 107 15.36 -5.48 -19.32
CA LYS A 107 16.61 -4.78 -19.02
C LYS A 107 17.09 -4.88 -17.56
N HIS A 108 16.31 -5.42 -16.65
CA HIS A 108 16.67 -5.58 -15.25
C HIS A 108 16.76 -7.07 -14.86
N ILE A 109 15.66 -7.77 -14.74
CA ILE A 109 15.67 -9.22 -14.47
C ILE A 109 16.50 -9.96 -15.56
N ASP A 110 16.27 -9.63 -16.83
CA ASP A 110 17.01 -10.25 -17.96
C ASP A 110 18.52 -10.02 -17.87
N ARG A 111 18.93 -8.84 -17.40
CA ARG A 111 20.35 -8.46 -17.35
C ARG A 111 21.06 -8.95 -16.10
N TYR A 112 20.33 -9.05 -14.99
CA TYR A 112 20.88 -9.33 -13.67
C TYR A 112 20.26 -10.56 -12.98
N PRO A 113 20.10 -11.71 -13.66
CA PRO A 113 19.41 -12.88 -13.07
C PRO A 113 20.10 -13.41 -11.82
N LYS A 114 21.45 -13.30 -11.73
CA LYS A 114 22.21 -13.70 -10.55
C LYS A 114 21.92 -12.79 -9.33
N VAL A 115 21.63 -11.50 -9.57
CA VAL A 115 21.26 -10.58 -8.51
C VAL A 115 19.85 -10.89 -8.02
N VAL A 116 18.90 -11.19 -8.94
CA VAL A 116 17.56 -11.63 -8.56
C VAL A 116 17.61 -12.89 -7.69
N LYS A 117 18.44 -13.86 -8.08
CA LYS A 117 18.63 -15.07 -7.26
C LYS A 117 19.22 -14.73 -5.88
N ARG A 118 20.21 -13.84 -5.81
CA ARG A 118 20.83 -13.40 -4.56
C ARG A 118 19.81 -12.70 -3.64
N LEU A 119 18.95 -11.83 -4.18
CA LEU A 119 17.86 -11.19 -3.44
C LEU A 119 17.01 -12.23 -2.71
N HIS A 120 16.57 -13.25 -3.43
CA HIS A 120 15.75 -14.32 -2.89
C HIS A 120 16.53 -15.17 -1.86
N ASP A 121 17.74 -15.60 -2.18
CA ASP A 121 18.55 -16.48 -1.32
C ASP A 121 18.98 -15.79 0.00
N GLU A 122 19.11 -14.46 0.03
CA GLU A 122 19.38 -13.68 1.22
C GLU A 122 18.13 -13.33 2.03
N GLY A 123 16.95 -13.84 1.64
CA GLY A 123 15.69 -13.72 2.38
C GLY A 123 14.94 -12.40 2.16
N HIS A 124 15.26 -11.66 1.12
CA HIS A 124 14.47 -10.51 0.69
C HIS A 124 13.23 -10.97 -0.08
N GLU A 125 12.14 -10.21 0.06
CA GLU A 125 10.91 -10.48 -0.68
C GLU A 125 11.02 -9.94 -2.10
N VAL A 126 10.75 -10.80 -3.09
CA VAL A 126 10.79 -10.46 -4.51
C VAL A 126 9.37 -10.31 -5.04
N ALA A 127 9.07 -9.17 -5.64
CA ALA A 127 7.75 -8.77 -6.09
C ALA A 127 7.78 -8.23 -7.53
N ASN A 128 6.60 -8.03 -8.11
CA ASN A 128 6.41 -7.68 -9.51
C ASN A 128 6.27 -6.16 -9.71
N HIS A 129 7.06 -5.59 -10.64
CA HIS A 129 6.92 -4.18 -11.05
C HIS A 129 6.69 -4.02 -12.55
N THR A 130 6.02 -5.00 -13.18
CA THR A 130 5.75 -5.07 -14.61
C THR A 130 6.97 -5.42 -15.48
N TRP A 131 6.72 -5.67 -16.77
CA TRP A 131 7.78 -6.04 -17.71
C TRP A 131 8.54 -4.83 -18.27
N THR A 132 7.82 -3.75 -18.65
CA THR A 132 8.40 -2.59 -19.34
C THR A 132 8.13 -1.25 -18.65
N HIS A 133 7.59 -1.24 -17.45
CA HIS A 133 7.27 -0.03 -16.68
C HIS A 133 6.23 0.88 -17.36
N ARG A 134 5.31 0.29 -18.14
CA ARG A 134 4.21 1.06 -18.74
C ARG A 134 3.16 1.41 -17.69
N ARG A 135 2.50 2.54 -17.87
CA ARG A 135 1.31 2.89 -17.09
C ARG A 135 0.20 1.90 -17.40
N LEU A 136 -0.07 1.02 -16.42
CA LEU A 136 -1.07 -0.05 -16.57
C LEU A 136 -2.48 0.49 -16.76
N ASP A 137 -2.80 1.62 -16.11
CA ASP A 137 -4.10 2.30 -16.21
C ASP A 137 -4.43 2.84 -17.61
N GLN A 138 -3.46 2.83 -18.53
CA GLN A 138 -3.62 3.23 -19.92
C GLN A 138 -3.64 2.02 -20.90
N LEU A 139 -3.54 0.81 -20.38
CA LEU A 139 -3.55 -0.41 -21.20
C LEU A 139 -4.92 -1.09 -21.16
N LYS A 140 -5.21 -1.85 -22.20
CA LYS A 140 -6.28 -2.84 -22.17
C LYS A 140 -5.90 -4.03 -21.31
N ARG A 141 -6.87 -4.80 -20.82
CA ARG A 141 -6.67 -5.96 -19.92
C ARG A 141 -5.60 -6.93 -20.42
N ASP A 142 -5.56 -7.25 -21.70
CA ASP A 142 -4.56 -8.16 -22.27
C ASP A 142 -3.14 -7.58 -22.13
N GLY A 143 -2.97 -6.28 -22.37
CA GLY A 143 -1.69 -5.61 -22.18
C GLY A 143 -1.25 -5.53 -20.72
N ILE A 144 -2.22 -5.34 -19.79
CA ILE A 144 -1.94 -5.40 -18.33
C ILE A 144 -1.50 -6.82 -17.97
N ARG A 145 -2.19 -7.85 -18.45
CA ARG A 145 -1.87 -9.24 -18.21
C ARG A 145 -0.45 -9.58 -18.73
N GLU A 146 -0.14 -9.20 -19.95
CA GLU A 146 1.18 -9.44 -20.53
C GLU A 146 2.31 -8.83 -19.68
N GLU A 147 2.16 -7.57 -19.26
CA GLU A 147 3.13 -6.85 -18.41
C GLU A 147 3.36 -7.55 -17.07
N LEU A 148 2.32 -8.04 -16.44
CA LEU A 148 2.38 -8.66 -15.11
C LEU A 148 2.82 -10.13 -15.19
N GLU A 149 2.20 -10.94 -16.04
CA GLU A 149 2.45 -12.38 -16.10
C GLU A 149 3.86 -12.68 -16.60
N ARG A 150 4.34 -11.95 -17.60
CA ARG A 150 5.70 -12.10 -18.11
C ARG A 150 6.75 -11.87 -17.03
N THR A 151 6.53 -10.88 -16.16
CA THR A 151 7.42 -10.59 -15.04
C THR A 151 7.33 -11.67 -13.96
N GLN A 152 6.12 -12.15 -13.62
CA GLN A 152 5.96 -13.26 -12.67
C GLN A 152 6.71 -14.52 -13.14
N VAL A 153 6.54 -14.89 -14.40
CA VAL A 153 7.21 -16.07 -14.98
C VAL A 153 8.73 -15.91 -14.96
N ALA A 154 9.25 -14.71 -15.26
CA ALA A 154 10.69 -14.45 -15.22
C ALA A 154 11.27 -14.58 -13.79
N ILE A 155 10.57 -14.06 -12.79
CA ILE A 155 10.98 -14.19 -11.38
C ILE A 155 10.90 -15.64 -10.94
N GLU A 156 9.77 -16.31 -11.16
CA GLU A 156 9.53 -17.71 -10.79
C GLU A 156 10.60 -18.65 -11.37
N LYS A 157 11.01 -18.41 -12.62
CA LYS A 157 12.08 -19.20 -13.28
C LYS A 157 13.43 -19.10 -12.55
N ILE A 158 13.73 -17.98 -11.91
CA ILE A 158 15.00 -17.73 -11.23
C ILE A 158 14.95 -18.14 -9.77
N THR A 159 13.85 -17.85 -9.08
CA THR A 159 13.71 -18.02 -7.63
C THR A 159 13.03 -19.34 -7.25
N GLY A 160 12.24 -19.93 -8.15
CA GLY A 160 11.37 -21.06 -7.86
C GLY A 160 10.03 -20.62 -7.23
N GLU A 161 9.85 -19.35 -6.94
CA GLU A 161 8.66 -18.80 -6.27
C GLU A 161 7.96 -17.76 -7.18
N ARG A 162 6.63 -17.89 -7.26
CA ARG A 162 5.81 -16.95 -8.01
C ARG A 162 5.45 -15.77 -7.12
N PRO A 163 5.74 -14.50 -7.50
CA PRO A 163 5.36 -13.33 -6.71
C PRO A 163 3.86 -13.23 -6.47
N THR A 164 3.48 -12.86 -5.25
CA THR A 164 2.10 -12.58 -4.85
C THR A 164 1.82 -11.09 -4.67
N LEU A 165 2.87 -10.27 -4.71
CA LEU A 165 2.79 -8.82 -4.60
C LEU A 165 3.18 -8.16 -5.92
N MET A 166 2.54 -7.03 -6.22
CA MET A 166 2.95 -6.14 -7.29
C MET A 166 2.86 -4.69 -6.86
N ARG A 167 3.64 -3.84 -7.50
CA ARG A 167 3.47 -2.39 -7.41
C ARG A 167 3.23 -1.83 -8.81
N PRO A 168 2.09 -1.14 -9.03
CA PRO A 168 1.83 -0.55 -10.34
C PRO A 168 2.76 0.65 -10.58
N PRO A 169 3.34 0.79 -11.79
CA PRO A 169 4.14 1.95 -12.13
C PRO A 169 3.44 3.27 -11.79
N GLN A 170 4.17 4.18 -11.14
CA GLN A 170 3.67 5.47 -10.67
C GLN A 170 2.48 5.40 -9.69
N GLY A 171 2.18 4.23 -9.11
CA GLY A 171 1.01 4.03 -8.24
C GLY A 171 -0.33 4.19 -8.95
N ARG A 172 -0.38 4.05 -10.29
CA ARG A 172 -1.59 4.22 -11.10
C ARG A 172 -2.41 2.95 -11.16
N ILE A 173 -3.64 3.05 -10.70
CA ILE A 173 -4.59 1.95 -10.54
C ILE A 173 -5.92 2.32 -11.20
N ASN A 174 -6.62 1.33 -11.73
CA ASN A 174 -8.04 1.38 -12.14
C ASN A 174 -8.66 -0.02 -11.97
N ASP A 175 -9.94 -0.17 -12.29
CA ASP A 175 -10.67 -1.43 -12.13
C ASP A 175 -10.07 -2.56 -12.95
N ASP A 176 -9.59 -2.29 -14.17
CA ASP A 176 -8.95 -3.29 -15.02
C ASP A 176 -7.62 -3.78 -14.44
N VAL A 177 -6.80 -2.87 -13.92
CA VAL A 177 -5.56 -3.23 -13.22
C VAL A 177 -5.86 -4.11 -12.01
N THR A 178 -6.86 -3.73 -11.23
CA THR A 178 -7.27 -4.48 -10.03
C THR A 178 -7.82 -5.85 -10.39
N ALA A 179 -8.68 -5.94 -11.40
CA ALA A 179 -9.25 -7.21 -11.84
C ALA A 179 -8.17 -8.18 -12.38
N VAL A 180 -7.27 -7.70 -13.24
CA VAL A 180 -6.18 -8.52 -13.80
C VAL A 180 -5.19 -8.93 -12.70
N SER A 181 -4.86 -8.03 -11.76
CA SER A 181 -4.02 -8.38 -10.61
C SER A 181 -4.64 -9.49 -9.78
N LYS A 182 -5.97 -9.44 -9.52
CA LYS A 182 -6.70 -10.49 -8.82
C LYS A 182 -6.63 -11.83 -9.54
N GLU A 183 -6.85 -11.84 -10.86
CA GLU A 183 -6.79 -13.05 -11.69
C GLU A 183 -5.40 -13.69 -11.68
N LEU A 184 -4.35 -12.88 -11.59
CA LEU A 184 -2.96 -13.33 -11.55
C LEU A 184 -2.44 -13.65 -10.13
N GLY A 185 -3.28 -13.55 -9.11
CA GLY A 185 -2.91 -13.82 -7.73
C GLY A 185 -2.08 -12.71 -7.07
N LEU A 186 -2.13 -11.49 -7.58
CA LEU A 186 -1.31 -10.35 -7.15
C LEU A 186 -2.10 -9.36 -6.28
N ALA A 187 -1.55 -9.01 -5.13
CA ALA A 187 -1.96 -7.86 -4.33
C ALA A 187 -1.17 -6.61 -4.73
N GLN A 188 -1.79 -5.45 -4.66
CA GLN A 188 -1.22 -4.18 -5.10
C GLN A 188 -0.69 -3.39 -3.90
N ILE A 189 0.59 -3.05 -3.89
CA ILE A 189 1.25 -2.40 -2.77
C ILE A 189 1.64 -0.97 -3.14
N LEU A 190 1.10 0.00 -2.42
CA LEU A 190 1.47 1.39 -2.51
C LEU A 190 2.43 1.77 -1.36
N TRP A 191 2.63 3.05 -1.12
CA TRP A 191 3.61 3.54 -0.14
C TRP A 191 3.10 4.75 0.62
N SER A 192 3.70 5.02 1.78
CA SER A 192 3.47 6.23 2.59
C SER A 192 4.65 7.20 2.57
N ALA A 193 5.86 6.73 2.26
CA ALA A 193 7.05 7.58 2.24
C ALA A 193 7.83 7.40 0.93
N THR A 194 8.25 8.50 0.31
CA THR A 194 9.10 8.49 -0.88
C THR A 194 10.09 9.64 -0.86
N ALA A 195 11.33 9.36 -1.24
CA ALA A 195 12.37 10.38 -1.36
C ALA A 195 12.32 11.16 -2.67
N LYS A 196 11.56 10.71 -3.68
CA LYS A 196 11.68 11.17 -5.06
C LYS A 196 13.14 11.13 -5.52
N ASP A 197 13.81 10.04 -5.23
CA ASP A 197 15.22 9.77 -5.47
C ASP A 197 15.58 9.82 -6.97
N TYR A 198 14.62 9.57 -7.85
CA TYR A 198 14.74 9.80 -9.30
C TYR A 198 14.99 11.28 -9.69
N SER A 199 14.86 12.19 -8.75
CA SER A 199 14.99 13.65 -9.00
C SER A 199 16.26 14.28 -8.41
N THR A 200 17.12 13.48 -7.77
CA THR A 200 18.32 13.98 -7.09
C THR A 200 19.34 12.87 -6.86
N ASN A 201 20.62 13.21 -6.91
CA ASN A 201 21.72 12.33 -6.49
C ASN A 201 22.24 12.68 -5.08
N ASP A 202 21.62 13.64 -4.39
CA ASP A 202 21.96 14.03 -3.02
C ASP A 202 21.43 13.03 -2.02
N SER A 203 22.29 12.14 -1.55
CA SER A 203 21.97 11.08 -0.59
C SER A 203 21.48 11.64 0.76
N ALA A 204 22.01 12.78 1.20
CA ALA A 204 21.58 13.42 2.45
C ALA A 204 20.14 13.96 2.32
N LEU A 205 19.80 14.50 1.15
CA LEU A 205 18.43 14.94 0.87
C LEU A 205 17.46 13.77 0.77
N ILE A 206 17.87 12.65 0.15
CA ILE A 206 17.10 11.40 0.08
C ILE A 206 16.80 10.89 1.49
N GLU A 207 17.83 10.76 2.32
CA GLU A 207 17.69 10.35 3.72
C GLU A 207 16.74 11.28 4.48
N LYS A 208 16.95 12.60 4.43
CA LYS A 208 16.12 13.61 5.10
C LYS A 208 14.64 13.48 4.71
N ARG A 209 14.35 13.26 3.43
CA ARG A 209 12.98 13.13 2.92
C ARG A 209 12.30 11.89 3.47
N ILE A 210 13.00 10.74 3.54
CA ILE A 210 12.47 9.51 4.12
C ILE A 210 12.24 9.67 5.61
N LEU A 211 13.23 10.16 6.35
CA LEU A 211 13.14 10.33 7.81
C LEU A 211 12.01 11.27 8.26
N LYS A 212 11.61 12.21 7.40
CA LYS A 212 10.49 13.13 7.64
C LYS A 212 9.13 12.44 7.48
N GLN A 213 9.03 11.45 6.60
CA GLN A 213 7.76 10.80 6.23
C GLN A 213 7.56 9.45 6.91
N ALA A 214 8.63 8.87 7.47
CA ALA A 214 8.58 7.56 8.11
C ALA A 214 7.56 7.53 9.25
N SER A 215 6.68 6.54 9.22
CA SER A 215 5.62 6.29 10.21
C SER A 215 5.58 4.81 10.57
N ARG A 216 5.00 4.45 11.72
CA ARG A 216 4.68 3.07 12.05
C ARG A 216 3.79 2.48 10.95
N ASP A 217 4.03 1.22 10.60
CA ASP A 217 3.33 0.48 9.56
C ASP A 217 3.46 1.07 8.15
N GLY A 218 4.42 1.99 7.98
CA GLY A 218 4.72 2.64 6.72
C GLY A 218 5.46 1.73 5.74
N VAL A 219 5.32 2.06 4.47
CA VAL A 219 6.07 1.46 3.35
C VAL A 219 6.90 2.56 2.70
N ILE A 220 8.22 2.40 2.70
CA ILE A 220 9.18 3.34 2.10
C ILE A 220 9.41 2.93 0.65
N LEU A 221 9.23 3.86 -0.29
CA LEU A 221 9.57 3.70 -1.70
C LEU A 221 10.91 4.37 -2.02
N LEU A 222 11.86 3.58 -2.50
CA LEU A 222 13.12 3.98 -3.09
C LEU A 222 13.35 3.21 -4.41
N HIS A 223 14.44 3.53 -5.12
CA HIS A 223 14.84 2.84 -6.34
C HIS A 223 16.36 2.58 -6.29
N ASP A 224 16.77 1.33 -6.38
CA ASP A 224 18.18 0.90 -6.31
C ASP A 224 18.97 1.10 -7.62
N ILE A 225 18.37 1.84 -8.55
CA ILE A 225 18.93 2.15 -9.88
C ILE A 225 19.40 3.59 -10.02
N TYR A 226 19.21 4.43 -8.99
CA TYR A 226 19.66 5.84 -9.01
C TYR A 226 20.86 6.03 -8.09
N ASP A 227 21.87 6.76 -8.57
CA ASP A 227 23.19 6.92 -7.94
C ASP A 227 23.13 7.44 -6.48
N GLY A 228 22.15 8.28 -6.14
CA GLY A 228 22.03 8.84 -4.79
C GLY A 228 21.37 7.92 -3.77
N THR A 229 20.69 6.84 -4.21
CA THR A 229 19.85 6.04 -3.34
C THR A 229 20.66 5.07 -2.49
N VAL A 230 21.50 4.23 -3.12
CA VAL A 230 22.27 3.21 -2.38
C VAL A 230 23.14 3.83 -1.29
N PRO A 231 23.88 4.95 -1.53
CA PRO A 231 24.63 5.64 -0.46
C PRO A 231 23.77 6.22 0.67
N ALA A 232 22.47 6.51 0.44
CA ALA A 232 21.58 7.03 1.48
C ALA A 232 21.08 5.94 2.45
N VAL A 233 21.04 4.67 2.01
CA VAL A 233 20.42 3.57 2.75
C VAL A 233 21.04 3.32 4.12
N PRO A 234 22.38 3.30 4.31
CA PRO A 234 22.97 3.10 5.64
C PRO A 234 22.46 4.10 6.68
N GLY A 235 22.45 5.39 6.34
CA GLY A 235 21.98 6.45 7.24
C GLY A 235 20.47 6.36 7.51
N ILE A 236 19.66 5.98 6.52
CA ILE A 236 18.22 5.74 6.71
C ILE A 236 18.02 4.61 7.72
N ILE A 237 18.73 3.47 7.57
CA ILE A 237 18.60 2.31 8.46
C ILE A 237 19.03 2.68 9.87
N GLU A 238 20.22 3.25 10.06
CA GLU A 238 20.75 3.64 11.35
C GLU A 238 19.78 4.54 12.12
N LYS A 239 19.32 5.63 11.46
CA LYS A 239 18.45 6.62 12.11
C LYS A 239 17.05 6.09 12.39
N LEU A 240 16.49 5.22 11.55
CA LEU A 240 15.20 4.61 11.82
C LEU A 240 15.30 3.56 12.93
N LYS A 241 16.35 2.72 12.97
CA LYS A 241 16.64 1.85 14.12
C LYS A 241 16.80 2.65 15.42
N GLY A 242 17.53 3.77 15.38
CA GLY A 242 17.67 4.68 16.52
C GLY A 242 16.34 5.33 16.98
N ARG A 243 15.31 5.38 16.12
CA ARG A 243 13.95 5.80 16.46
C ARG A 243 13.04 4.63 16.87
N GLY A 244 13.58 3.43 17.06
CA GLY A 244 12.88 2.23 17.49
C GLY A 244 12.08 1.53 16.39
N TYR A 245 12.41 1.76 15.11
CA TYR A 245 11.79 1.01 14.02
C TYR A 245 12.41 -0.36 13.83
N THR A 246 11.57 -1.36 13.62
CA THR A 246 11.92 -2.72 13.19
C THR A 246 11.61 -2.85 11.70
N PHE A 247 12.64 -3.17 10.90
CA PHE A 247 12.47 -3.35 9.45
C PHE A 247 11.91 -4.73 9.15
N VAL A 248 10.94 -4.78 8.25
CA VAL A 248 10.24 -6.00 7.83
C VAL A 248 10.00 -5.98 6.31
N THR A 249 9.74 -7.15 5.71
CA THR A 249 9.17 -7.22 4.35
C THR A 249 7.72 -6.76 4.35
N VAL A 250 7.14 -6.51 3.16
CA VAL A 250 5.71 -6.15 3.07
C VAL A 250 4.83 -7.30 3.57
N SER A 251 5.15 -8.55 3.25
CA SER A 251 4.38 -9.70 3.75
C SER A 251 4.48 -9.84 5.28
N GLN A 252 5.63 -9.58 5.87
CA GLN A 252 5.76 -9.52 7.33
C GLN A 252 4.99 -8.35 7.95
N LEU A 253 4.96 -7.19 7.28
CA LEU A 253 4.17 -6.04 7.72
C LEU A 253 2.67 -6.33 7.77
N LEU A 254 2.18 -7.18 6.87
CA LEU A 254 0.78 -7.60 6.81
C LEU A 254 0.46 -8.75 7.79
N ALA A 255 1.45 -9.54 8.21
CA ALA A 255 1.23 -10.73 9.01
C ALA A 255 0.52 -10.43 10.35
N PRO A 256 -0.45 -11.27 10.80
CA PRO A 256 -0.81 -12.60 10.30
C PRO A 256 -1.76 -12.61 9.08
N ALA A 257 -2.16 -11.46 8.55
CA ALA A 257 -2.87 -11.42 7.28
C ALA A 257 -1.94 -11.89 6.14
N LYS A 258 -2.54 -12.52 5.13
CA LYS A 258 -1.89 -12.74 3.84
C LYS A 258 -2.38 -11.69 2.86
N ALA A 259 -1.49 -11.19 2.02
CA ALA A 259 -1.87 -10.29 0.94
C ALA A 259 -2.95 -10.91 0.05
N ARG A 260 -4.11 -10.27 -0.06
CA ARG A 260 -5.25 -10.79 -0.82
C ARG A 260 -5.15 -10.31 -2.28
N PRO A 261 -5.24 -11.22 -3.27
CA PRO A 261 -5.22 -10.85 -4.69
C PRO A 261 -6.25 -9.78 -5.03
N GLY A 262 -5.86 -8.77 -5.81
CA GLY A 262 -6.70 -7.65 -6.20
C GLY A 262 -6.87 -6.56 -5.12
N THR A 263 -6.47 -6.81 -3.88
CA THR A 263 -6.54 -5.79 -2.82
C THR A 263 -5.41 -4.77 -3.01
N VAL A 264 -5.74 -3.50 -2.78
CA VAL A 264 -4.78 -2.39 -2.77
C VAL A 264 -4.41 -2.07 -1.33
N TYR A 265 -3.15 -2.27 -0.97
CA TYR A 265 -2.63 -1.91 0.33
C TYR A 265 -1.94 -0.55 0.27
N ARG A 266 -2.39 0.37 1.12
CA ARG A 266 -1.82 1.71 1.25
C ARG A 266 -1.66 2.04 2.74
N PRO A 267 -0.40 2.21 3.24
CA PRO A 267 -0.14 2.66 4.61
C PRO A 267 -0.59 4.09 4.86
#